data_327b0f2d58e077ce187a834fa48d5b9a
#
_entry.id   327b0f2d58e077ce187a834fa48d5b9a
#
_cell.length_a   1.000
_cell.length_b   1.000
_cell.length_c   1.000
_cell.angle_alpha   90.00
_cell.angle_beta   90.00
_cell.angle_gamma   90.00
#
_symmetry.space_group_name_H-M   'P 1'
#
loop_
_entity.id
_entity.type
_entity.pdbx_description
1 polymer ?
#
loop_
_entity_poly.entity_id
_entity_poly.type
_entity_poly.pdbx_seq_one_letter_code
_entity_poly.pdbx_strand_id
1 'polypeptide(L)'
;DTLFNGDSKLNAADAFKTLMRERHRVVGKVSDDIDRNNFNTAIAAIMELVNSTNDFLRAAGAEERAANAEWAAGCDEVAEVIVKLLAPFAPHWAEELWTTVLGNEPSIHNQPWPGFDPEKAKADEVELAVQINGKVKARITVAADSAEEDIIAKALEAAANAVEGKTVVKKIVIP
;
A
#
# COMPACT_ATOMS: atom_id res chain seq x y z
N ASP A 1 -4.46 19.76 22.06
CA ASP A 1 -5.17 20.07 20.81
C ASP A 1 -4.22 20.78 19.86
N THR A 2 -3.35 20.10 19.18
CA THR A 2 -2.62 20.55 17.94
C THR A 2 -1.30 19.80 17.80
N LEU A 3 -1.35 18.51 17.46
CA LEU A 3 -0.13 17.76 17.17
C LEU A 3 -0.23 16.82 15.94
N PHE A 4 -1.11 17.15 14.96
CA PHE A 4 -1.10 16.47 13.65
C PHE A 4 -1.45 17.47 12.55
N ASN A 5 -0.55 18.42 12.31
CA ASN A 5 -0.52 19.20 11.06
C ASN A 5 0.71 18.75 10.26
N GLY A 6 0.60 17.61 9.64
CA GLY A 6 1.40 17.21 8.49
C GLY A 6 0.49 17.26 7.27
N ASP A 7 0.14 18.48 6.82
CA ASP A 7 -0.65 18.72 5.60
C ASP A 7 0.21 18.48 4.35
N SER A 8 0.47 17.21 4.06
CA SER A 8 0.54 16.77 2.69
C SER A 8 -0.86 16.22 2.38
N LYS A 9 -1.76 17.06 1.86
CA LYS A 9 -3.03 16.57 1.31
C LYS A 9 -2.69 15.64 0.16
N LEU A 10 -2.76 14.33 0.41
CA LEU A 10 -2.70 13.36 -0.66
C LEU A 10 -3.77 13.75 -1.68
N ASN A 11 -3.40 13.91 -2.94
CA ASN A 11 -4.37 14.11 -4.00
C ASN A 11 -5.26 12.86 -4.06
N ALA A 12 -6.57 13.04 -4.21
CA ALA A 12 -7.53 11.93 -4.23
C ALA A 12 -7.21 10.88 -5.31
N ALA A 13 -6.73 11.32 -6.48
CA ALA A 13 -6.33 10.41 -7.55
C ALA A 13 -5.10 9.57 -7.17
N ASP A 14 -4.10 10.16 -6.51
CA ASP A 14 -2.91 9.43 -6.04
C ASP A 14 -3.26 8.47 -4.91
N ALA A 15 -4.18 8.88 -4.02
CA ALA A 15 -4.69 8.02 -2.95
C ALA A 15 -5.47 6.81 -3.52
N PHE A 16 -6.27 7.02 -4.56
CA PHE A 16 -6.97 5.95 -5.26
C PHE A 16 -6.01 4.99 -5.95
N LYS A 17 -5.03 5.51 -6.68
CA LYS A 17 -3.99 4.70 -7.31
C LYS A 17 -3.24 3.85 -6.29
N THR A 18 -2.90 4.44 -5.14
CA THR A 18 -2.26 3.75 -4.03
C THR A 18 -3.16 2.64 -3.48
N LEU A 19 -4.45 2.92 -3.25
CA LEU A 19 -5.43 1.95 -2.77
C LEU A 19 -5.53 0.74 -3.70
N MET A 20 -5.65 0.96 -5.02
CA MET A 20 -5.76 -0.12 -6.00
C MET A 20 -4.50 -0.98 -6.07
N ARG A 21 -3.32 -0.38 -5.95
CA ARG A 21 -2.06 -1.11 -5.83
C ARG A 21 -2.01 -1.94 -4.55
N GLU A 22 -2.33 -1.33 -3.40
CA GLU A 22 -2.35 -2.02 -2.11
C GLU A 22 -3.34 -3.18 -2.08
N ARG A 23 -4.47 -3.07 -2.74
CA ARG A 23 -5.43 -4.16 -2.91
C ARG A 23 -4.75 -5.39 -3.52
N HIS A 24 -3.98 -5.24 -4.60
CA HIS A 24 -3.28 -6.37 -5.23
C HIS A 24 -2.14 -6.90 -4.35
N ARG A 25 -1.34 -6.01 -3.76
CA ARG A 25 -0.23 -6.37 -2.86
C ARG A 25 -0.73 -7.18 -1.66
N VAL A 26 -1.79 -6.70 -1.02
CA VAL A 26 -2.33 -7.34 0.20
C VAL A 26 -2.95 -8.69 -0.08
N VAL A 27 -3.67 -8.87 -1.19
CA VAL A 27 -4.21 -10.19 -1.56
C VAL A 27 -3.07 -11.20 -1.73
N GLY A 28 -2.01 -10.86 -2.45
CA GLY A 28 -0.84 -11.73 -2.59
C GLY A 28 -0.18 -12.05 -1.26
N LYS A 29 0.07 -11.01 -0.43
CA LYS A 29 0.68 -11.14 0.89
C LYS A 29 -0.14 -12.04 1.83
N VAL A 30 -1.45 -11.84 1.91
CA VAL A 30 -2.33 -12.63 2.77
C VAL A 30 -2.39 -14.09 2.30
N SER A 31 -2.45 -14.33 0.98
CA SER A 31 -2.42 -15.67 0.44
C SER A 31 -1.14 -16.43 0.83
N ASP A 32 0.02 -15.81 0.63
CA ASP A 32 1.31 -16.36 1.01
C ASP A 32 1.43 -16.61 2.53
N ASP A 33 0.93 -15.68 3.34
CA ASP A 33 0.99 -15.77 4.80
C ASP A 33 0.07 -16.88 5.34
N ILE A 34 -1.11 -17.09 4.76
CA ILE A 34 -1.99 -18.21 5.11
C ILE A 34 -1.32 -19.55 4.79
N ASP A 35 -0.71 -19.69 3.61
CA ASP A 35 -0.01 -20.90 3.21
C ASP A 35 1.16 -21.25 4.14
N ARG A 36 1.79 -20.22 4.72
CA ARG A 36 2.91 -20.35 5.68
C ARG A 36 2.47 -20.36 7.15
N ASN A 37 1.15 -20.30 7.45
CA ASN A 37 0.59 -20.15 8.78
C ASN A 37 1.05 -18.89 9.54
N ASN A 38 1.36 -17.82 8.82
CA ASN A 38 1.77 -16.53 9.37
C ASN A 38 0.54 -15.60 9.60
N PHE A 39 -0.42 -16.07 10.39
CA PHE A 39 -1.71 -15.37 10.55
C PHE A 39 -1.60 -13.95 11.10
N ASN A 40 -0.61 -13.67 11.95
CA ASN A 40 -0.43 -12.32 12.51
C ASN A 40 -0.06 -11.31 11.41
N THR A 41 0.82 -11.68 10.49
CA THR A 41 1.23 -10.81 9.38
C THR A 41 0.16 -10.70 8.31
N ALA A 42 -0.64 -11.75 8.10
CA ALA A 42 -1.82 -11.70 7.24
C ALA A 42 -2.84 -10.67 7.76
N ILE A 43 -3.17 -10.73 9.06
CA ILE A 43 -4.09 -9.76 9.69
C ILE A 43 -3.52 -8.33 9.61
N ALA A 44 -2.22 -8.15 9.87
CA ALA A 44 -1.57 -6.85 9.75
C ALA A 44 -1.68 -6.28 8.32
N ALA A 45 -1.49 -7.11 7.29
CA ALA A 45 -1.66 -6.70 5.91
C ALA A 45 -3.11 -6.29 5.58
N ILE A 46 -4.12 -7.00 6.10
CA ILE A 46 -5.52 -6.59 5.96
C ILE A 46 -5.75 -5.21 6.60
N MET A 47 -5.18 -4.97 7.79
CA MET A 47 -5.27 -3.66 8.47
C MET A 47 -4.60 -2.54 7.65
N GLU A 48 -3.48 -2.82 6.96
CA GLU A 48 -2.85 -1.87 6.04
C GLU A 48 -3.78 -1.49 4.89
N LEU A 49 -4.50 -2.47 4.31
CA LEU A 49 -5.48 -2.18 3.26
C LEU A 49 -6.65 -1.34 3.77
N VAL A 50 -7.15 -1.62 4.98
CA VAL A 50 -8.19 -0.79 5.64
C VAL A 50 -7.69 0.64 5.87
N ASN A 51 -6.43 0.83 6.29
CA ASN A 51 -5.84 2.15 6.46
C ASN A 51 -5.73 2.90 5.13
N SER A 52 -5.26 2.23 4.08
CA SER A 52 -5.17 2.80 2.73
C SER A 52 -6.55 3.21 2.19
N THR A 53 -7.58 2.40 2.49
CA THR A 53 -8.98 2.72 2.18
C THR A 53 -9.41 3.99 2.91
N ASN A 54 -9.14 4.09 4.20
CA ASN A 54 -9.48 5.28 4.99
C ASN A 54 -8.75 6.53 4.50
N ASP A 55 -7.51 6.43 4.07
CA ASP A 55 -6.74 7.54 3.52
C ASP A 55 -7.37 8.05 2.23
N PHE A 56 -7.79 7.16 1.34
CA PHE A 56 -8.55 7.54 0.15
C PHE A 56 -9.89 8.17 0.50
N LEU A 57 -10.65 7.60 1.45
CA LEU A 57 -11.94 8.14 1.87
C LEU A 57 -11.83 9.53 2.49
N ARG A 58 -10.70 9.87 3.10
CA ARG A 58 -10.39 11.21 3.62
C ARG A 58 -9.96 12.18 2.52
N ALA A 59 -9.20 11.69 1.53
CA ALA A 59 -8.70 12.49 0.42
C ALA A 59 -9.81 12.87 -0.56
N ALA A 60 -10.73 11.95 -0.84
CA ALA A 60 -11.86 12.14 -1.73
C ALA A 60 -13.19 12.28 -0.94
N GLY A 61 -13.92 13.36 -1.13
CA GLY A 61 -15.23 13.55 -0.53
C GLY A 61 -16.28 12.53 -1.03
N ALA A 62 -17.35 12.31 -0.25
CA ALA A 62 -18.39 11.33 -0.60
C ALA A 62 -19.06 11.66 -1.94
N GLU A 63 -19.35 12.94 -2.19
CA GLU A 63 -19.94 13.39 -3.45
C GLU A 63 -19.00 13.20 -4.64
N GLU A 64 -17.70 13.49 -4.45
CA GLU A 64 -16.68 13.31 -5.47
C GLU A 64 -16.51 11.83 -5.85
N ARG A 65 -16.48 10.92 -4.86
CA ARG A 65 -16.44 9.49 -5.10
C ARG A 65 -17.67 8.97 -5.82
N ALA A 66 -18.86 9.44 -5.43
CA ALA A 66 -20.11 9.05 -6.07
C ALA A 66 -20.22 9.54 -7.53
N ALA A 67 -19.62 10.70 -7.84
CA ALA A 67 -19.59 11.26 -9.19
C ALA A 67 -18.56 10.57 -10.11
N ASN A 68 -17.57 9.90 -9.55
CA ASN A 68 -16.53 9.17 -10.30
C ASN A 68 -16.82 7.67 -10.29
N ALA A 69 -17.33 7.14 -11.41
CA ALA A 69 -17.72 5.74 -11.53
C ALA A 69 -16.56 4.74 -11.28
N GLU A 70 -15.33 5.10 -11.67
CA GLU A 70 -14.15 4.28 -11.43
C GLU A 70 -13.85 4.19 -9.92
N TRP A 71 -13.91 5.31 -9.22
CA TRP A 71 -13.68 5.35 -7.77
C TRP A 71 -14.76 4.62 -6.99
N ALA A 72 -16.02 4.77 -7.40
CA ALA A 72 -17.13 4.04 -6.79
C ALA A 72 -16.93 2.52 -6.95
N ALA A 73 -16.70 2.04 -8.18
CA ALA A 73 -16.47 0.64 -8.45
C ALA A 73 -15.22 0.09 -7.73
N GLY A 74 -14.14 0.88 -7.64
CA GLY A 74 -12.93 0.51 -6.90
C GLY A 74 -13.18 0.39 -5.40
N CYS A 75 -14.00 1.26 -4.81
CA CYS A 75 -14.41 1.14 -3.40
C CYS A 75 -15.20 -0.15 -3.14
N ASP A 76 -16.15 -0.48 -4.01
CA ASP A 76 -16.96 -1.69 -3.89
C ASP A 76 -16.08 -2.94 -4.01
N GLU A 77 -15.16 -2.97 -5.00
CA GLU A 77 -14.20 -4.05 -5.18
C GLU A 77 -13.31 -4.24 -3.93
N VAL A 78 -12.76 -3.15 -3.39
CA VAL A 78 -11.89 -3.22 -2.20
C VAL A 78 -12.68 -3.67 -0.98
N ALA A 79 -13.92 -3.21 -0.78
CA ALA A 79 -14.78 -3.65 0.30
C ALA A 79 -15.04 -5.17 0.25
N GLU A 80 -15.39 -5.70 -0.92
CA GLU A 80 -15.54 -7.15 -1.10
C GLU A 80 -14.25 -7.92 -0.81
N VAL A 81 -13.10 -7.41 -1.30
CA VAL A 81 -11.79 -8.03 -1.05
C VAL A 81 -11.47 -8.08 0.43
N ILE A 82 -11.64 -6.97 1.15
CA ILE A 82 -11.39 -6.92 2.60
C ILE A 82 -12.24 -7.97 3.33
N VAL A 83 -13.53 -8.06 3.01
CA VAL A 83 -14.45 -9.00 3.67
C VAL A 83 -14.08 -10.45 3.33
N LYS A 84 -13.71 -10.76 2.08
CA LYS A 84 -13.22 -12.09 1.68
C LYS A 84 -11.92 -12.48 2.39
N LEU A 85 -10.96 -11.54 2.49
CA LEU A 85 -9.70 -11.79 3.21
C LEU A 85 -9.92 -11.96 4.72
N LEU A 86 -10.96 -11.35 5.28
CA LEU A 86 -11.31 -11.49 6.69
C LEU A 86 -11.96 -12.85 7.02
N ALA A 87 -12.62 -13.49 6.05
CA ALA A 87 -13.42 -14.70 6.27
C ALA A 87 -12.67 -15.85 6.98
N PRO A 88 -11.39 -16.17 6.69
CA PRO A 88 -10.65 -17.21 7.41
C PRO A 88 -10.40 -16.89 8.89
N PHE A 89 -10.36 -15.61 9.26
CA PHE A 89 -10.00 -15.14 10.60
C PHE A 89 -11.23 -14.82 11.46
N ALA A 90 -12.29 -14.32 10.86
CA ALA A 90 -13.51 -13.90 11.52
C ALA A 90 -14.75 -14.29 10.71
N PRO A 91 -15.06 -15.61 10.57
CA PRO A 91 -16.03 -16.12 9.62
C PRO A 91 -17.45 -15.54 9.82
N HIS A 92 -17.90 -15.41 11.06
CA HIS A 92 -19.25 -14.88 11.33
C HIS A 92 -19.38 -13.38 11.00
N TRP A 93 -18.33 -12.60 11.30
CA TRP A 93 -18.27 -11.18 10.92
C TRP A 93 -18.22 -11.01 9.41
N ALA A 94 -17.43 -11.83 8.73
CA ALA A 94 -17.32 -11.77 7.29
C ALA A 94 -18.66 -12.11 6.60
N GLU A 95 -19.36 -13.13 7.06
CA GLU A 95 -20.69 -13.50 6.55
C GLU A 95 -21.71 -12.38 6.76
N GLU A 96 -21.73 -11.77 7.96
CA GLU A 96 -22.63 -10.67 8.29
C GLU A 96 -22.36 -9.45 7.41
N LEU A 97 -21.09 -9.06 7.24
CA LEU A 97 -20.70 -7.94 6.37
C LEU A 97 -21.05 -8.23 4.90
N TRP A 98 -20.84 -9.47 4.46
CA TRP A 98 -21.10 -9.91 3.09
C TRP A 98 -22.58 -9.80 2.74
N THR A 99 -23.45 -10.25 3.61
CA THR A 99 -24.90 -10.29 3.36
C THR A 99 -25.60 -9.00 3.74
N THR A 100 -25.32 -8.44 4.91
CA THR A 100 -26.08 -7.32 5.47
C THR A 100 -25.58 -5.96 4.98
N VAL A 101 -24.25 -5.80 4.83
CA VAL A 101 -23.65 -4.51 4.42
C VAL A 101 -23.44 -4.45 2.93
N LEU A 102 -22.87 -5.51 2.32
CA LEU A 102 -22.63 -5.55 0.88
C LEU A 102 -23.85 -6.03 0.07
N GLY A 103 -24.88 -6.59 0.74
CA GLY A 103 -26.12 -7.00 0.09
C GLY A 103 -25.98 -8.23 -0.81
N ASN A 104 -24.95 -9.03 -0.63
CA ASN A 104 -24.70 -10.23 -1.42
C ASN A 104 -25.45 -11.44 -0.92
N GLU A 105 -25.68 -12.42 -1.81
CA GLU A 105 -26.25 -13.71 -1.43
C GLU A 105 -25.29 -14.53 -0.55
N PRO A 106 -25.78 -15.25 0.45
CA PRO A 106 -24.97 -16.14 1.26
C PRO A 106 -24.50 -17.37 0.44
N SER A 107 -23.33 -17.99 0.71
CA SER A 107 -22.40 -17.63 1.75
C SER A 107 -21.10 -17.10 1.16
N ILE A 108 -20.42 -16.22 1.89
CA ILE A 108 -19.09 -15.73 1.52
C ILE A 108 -18.08 -16.89 1.40
N HIS A 109 -18.27 -17.95 2.17
CA HIS A 109 -17.39 -19.12 2.19
C HIS A 109 -17.47 -19.96 0.91
N ASN A 110 -18.49 -19.74 0.08
CA ASN A 110 -18.64 -20.35 -1.25
C ASN A 110 -18.06 -19.47 -2.36
N GLN A 111 -17.60 -18.27 -2.02
CA GLN A 111 -17.05 -17.35 -3.00
C GLN A 111 -15.59 -17.69 -3.34
N PRO A 112 -15.16 -17.43 -4.58
CA PRO A 112 -13.76 -17.62 -4.93
C PRO A 112 -12.88 -16.65 -4.14
N TRP A 113 -11.67 -17.14 -3.78
CA TRP A 113 -10.65 -16.31 -3.18
C TRP A 113 -10.29 -15.13 -4.11
N PRO A 114 -10.06 -13.93 -3.58
CA PRO A 114 -9.77 -12.78 -4.43
C PRO A 114 -8.47 -12.98 -5.22
N GLY A 115 -8.53 -12.72 -6.51
CA GLY A 115 -7.36 -12.74 -7.37
C GLY A 115 -6.52 -11.46 -7.24
N PHE A 116 -5.24 -11.56 -7.54
CA PHE A 116 -4.34 -10.40 -7.62
C PHE A 116 -3.46 -10.45 -8.86
N ASP A 117 -2.98 -9.30 -9.27
CA ASP A 117 -2.03 -9.14 -10.37
C ASP A 117 -0.70 -8.66 -9.77
N PRO A 118 0.37 -9.45 -9.85
CA PRO A 118 1.68 -9.08 -9.31
C PRO A 118 2.25 -7.79 -9.93
N GLU A 119 1.95 -7.51 -11.21
CA GLU A 119 2.45 -6.28 -11.85
C GLU A 119 1.75 -5.04 -11.28
N LYS A 120 0.44 -5.14 -11.02
CA LYS A 120 -0.31 -4.05 -10.38
C LYS A 120 0.03 -3.85 -8.90
N ALA A 121 0.60 -4.86 -8.26
CA ALA A 121 1.06 -4.78 -6.87
C ALA A 121 2.40 -4.03 -6.72
N LYS A 122 3.14 -3.84 -7.81
CA LYS A 122 4.43 -3.13 -7.78
C LYS A 122 4.21 -1.64 -7.51
N ALA A 123 5.07 -1.08 -6.67
CA ALA A 123 5.12 0.37 -6.51
C ALA A 123 5.76 0.99 -7.75
N ASP A 124 5.23 2.10 -8.25
CA ASP A 124 5.88 2.86 -9.33
C ASP A 124 7.16 3.53 -8.82
N GLU A 125 7.15 3.95 -7.56
CA GLU A 125 8.27 4.63 -6.92
C GLU A 125 8.55 4.05 -5.53
N VAL A 126 9.82 4.04 -5.16
CA VAL A 126 10.31 3.57 -3.86
C VAL A 126 11.09 4.70 -3.18
N GLU A 127 10.78 4.97 -1.93
CA GLU A 127 11.56 5.89 -1.10
C GLU A 127 12.75 5.15 -0.49
N LEU A 128 13.96 5.58 -0.80
CA LEU A 128 15.20 5.01 -0.29
C LEU A 128 15.88 5.97 0.68
N ALA A 129 16.26 5.46 1.84
CA ALA A 129 17.04 6.22 2.81
C ALA A 129 18.54 6.18 2.47
N VAL A 130 19.11 7.33 2.15
CA VAL A 130 20.56 7.48 1.92
C VAL A 130 21.29 7.57 3.24
N GLN A 131 22.16 6.60 3.50
CA GLN A 131 22.96 6.53 4.71
C GLN A 131 24.46 6.77 4.43
N ILE A 132 25.09 7.56 5.28
CA ILE A 132 26.55 7.76 5.29
C ILE A 132 27.07 7.37 6.66
N ASN A 133 27.97 6.37 6.71
CA ASN A 133 28.51 5.81 7.96
C ASN A 133 27.41 5.40 8.96
N GLY A 134 26.34 4.75 8.47
CA GLY A 134 25.23 4.27 9.30
C GLY A 134 24.22 5.34 9.75
N LYS A 135 24.38 6.60 9.33
CA LYS A 135 23.42 7.67 9.67
C LYS A 135 22.66 8.11 8.42
N VAL A 136 21.33 8.14 8.50
CA VAL A 136 20.48 8.67 7.44
C VAL A 136 20.78 10.15 7.22
N LYS A 137 21.07 10.55 5.99
CA LYS A 137 21.42 11.92 5.57
C LYS A 137 20.42 12.53 4.60
N ALA A 138 19.80 11.70 3.77
CA ALA A 138 18.79 12.14 2.83
C ALA A 138 17.79 10.99 2.60
N ARG A 139 16.67 11.30 1.97
CA ARG A 139 15.73 10.35 1.39
C ARG A 139 15.56 10.71 -0.06
N ILE A 140 15.51 9.72 -0.92
CA ILE A 140 15.32 9.90 -2.35
C ILE A 140 14.15 9.03 -2.80
N THR A 141 13.35 9.54 -3.71
CA THR A 141 12.31 8.79 -4.40
C THR A 141 12.82 8.41 -5.77
N VAL A 142 12.81 7.12 -6.07
CA VAL A 142 13.25 6.57 -7.35
C VAL A 142 12.17 5.66 -7.91
N ALA A 143 12.10 5.52 -9.23
CA ALA A 143 11.21 4.53 -9.82
C ALA A 143 11.65 3.13 -9.37
N ALA A 144 10.68 2.22 -9.16
CA ALA A 144 10.95 0.88 -8.62
C ALA A 144 11.86 0.03 -9.54
N ASP A 145 11.87 0.36 -10.83
CA ASP A 145 12.67 -0.26 -11.88
C ASP A 145 13.96 0.50 -12.22
N SER A 146 14.32 1.54 -11.42
CA SER A 146 15.52 2.34 -11.65
C SER A 146 16.77 1.48 -11.59
N ALA A 147 17.68 1.70 -12.55
CA ALA A 147 18.99 1.07 -12.53
C ALA A 147 19.81 1.50 -11.29
N GLU A 148 20.64 0.60 -10.77
CA GLU A 148 21.47 0.88 -9.59
C GLU A 148 22.34 2.15 -9.78
N GLU A 149 22.80 2.41 -11.00
CA GLU A 149 23.59 3.59 -11.34
C GLU A 149 22.80 4.89 -11.15
N ASP A 150 21.53 4.92 -11.55
CA ASP A 150 20.64 6.07 -11.41
C ASP A 150 20.28 6.32 -9.92
N ILE A 151 20.06 5.26 -9.17
CA ILE A 151 19.83 5.33 -7.72
C ILE A 151 21.05 5.94 -7.03
N ILE A 152 22.26 5.48 -7.37
CA ILE A 152 23.52 6.00 -6.82
C ILE A 152 23.71 7.46 -7.20
N ALA A 153 23.43 7.85 -8.45
CA ALA A 153 23.56 9.23 -8.91
C ALA A 153 22.65 10.18 -8.11
N LYS A 154 21.36 9.85 -8.00
CA LYS A 154 20.40 10.61 -7.20
C LYS A 154 20.78 10.66 -5.70
N ALA A 155 21.28 9.54 -5.16
CA ALA A 155 21.70 9.47 -3.76
C ALA A 155 22.92 10.38 -3.48
N LEU A 156 23.86 10.45 -4.39
CA LEU A 156 25.04 11.35 -4.27
C LEU A 156 24.63 12.81 -4.39
N GLU A 157 23.71 13.15 -5.29
CA GLU A 157 23.17 14.50 -5.43
C GLU A 157 22.44 14.94 -4.16
N ALA A 158 21.53 14.11 -3.65
CA ALA A 158 20.76 14.39 -2.43
C ALA A 158 21.63 14.49 -1.17
N ALA A 159 22.77 13.81 -1.14
CA ALA A 159 23.71 13.82 -0.02
C ALA A 159 24.96 14.65 -0.28
N ALA A 160 25.01 15.52 -1.32
CA ALA A 160 26.18 16.27 -1.74
C ALA A 160 26.86 17.01 -0.59
N ASN A 161 26.09 17.74 0.23
CA ASN A 161 26.59 18.48 1.40
C ASN A 161 27.26 17.58 2.47
N ALA A 162 26.88 16.30 2.52
CA ALA A 162 27.39 15.36 3.53
C ALA A 162 28.66 14.60 3.05
N VAL A 163 28.89 14.58 1.74
CA VAL A 163 30.09 13.97 1.10
C VAL A 163 31.10 15.00 0.61
N GLU A 164 30.81 16.29 0.70
CA GLU A 164 31.72 17.36 0.31
C GLU A 164 33.05 17.25 1.07
N GLY A 165 34.15 17.24 0.34
CA GLY A 165 35.50 17.09 0.89
C GLY A 165 35.86 15.69 1.39
N LYS A 166 35.05 14.66 1.11
CA LYS A 166 35.29 13.27 1.53
C LYS A 166 35.43 12.34 0.34
N THR A 167 36.27 11.31 0.49
CA THR A 167 36.39 10.25 -0.52
C THR A 167 35.37 9.15 -0.28
N VAL A 168 34.51 8.85 -1.24
CA VAL A 168 33.55 7.75 -1.19
C VAL A 168 34.30 6.45 -1.48
N VAL A 169 34.51 5.61 -0.46
CA VAL A 169 35.28 4.36 -0.55
C VAL A 169 34.42 3.20 -1.07
N LYS A 170 33.15 3.15 -0.69
CA LYS A 170 32.25 2.07 -1.08
C LYS A 170 30.80 2.58 -1.20
N LYS A 171 30.11 2.12 -2.22
CA LYS A 171 28.67 2.35 -2.42
C LYS A 171 27.96 1.00 -2.35
N ILE A 172 26.81 0.93 -1.65
CA ILE A 172 26.01 -0.29 -1.50
C ILE A 172 24.56 0.14 -1.65
N VAL A 173 23.87 -0.46 -2.60
CA VAL A 173 22.42 -0.40 -2.71
C VAL A 173 21.85 -1.67 -2.09
N ILE A 174 20.93 -1.54 -1.16
CA ILE A 174 20.21 -2.65 -0.54
C ILE A 174 18.79 -2.60 -1.08
N PRO A 175 18.32 -3.62 -1.80
CA PRO A 175 16.98 -3.71 -2.36
C PRO A 175 15.90 -3.80 -1.30
#